data_b4e79026bdda73dae67ec2b1459995b4
#
_entry.id   b4e79026bdda73dae67ec2b1459995b4
#
_cell.length_a   1.000
_cell.length_b   1.000
_cell.length_c   1.000
_cell.angle_alpha   90.00
_cell.angle_beta   90.00
_cell.angle_gamma   90.00
#
_symmetry.space_group_name_H-M   'P 1'
#
loop_
_entity.id
_entity.type
_entity.pdbx_description
1 polymer ?
#
loop_
_entity_poly.entity_id
_entity_poly.type
_entity_poly.pdbx_seq_one_letter_code
_entity_poly.pdbx_strand_id
1 'polypeptide(L)'
;MKRTLVAVVSCFILAGVAFAQKPARNVSADRHPNLAAAQRLCVQAFEKVTAAQKANEFDMKGHAKKAKELLEQVNNELKEAAEAANAK
;
A
#
# COMPACT_ATOMS: atom_id res chain seq x y z
N MET A 1 -32.14 -4.44 -9.99
CA MET A 1 -31.39 -5.48 -10.36
C MET A 1 -30.14 -5.09 -11.07
N LYS A 2 -30.19 -4.63 -12.21
CA LYS A 2 -28.97 -4.39 -12.93
C LYS A 2 -28.19 -3.21 -12.45
N ARG A 3 -28.78 -2.35 -11.72
CA ARG A 3 -28.08 -1.16 -11.30
C ARG A 3 -26.90 -1.43 -10.43
N THR A 4 -26.99 -2.41 -9.59
CA THR A 4 -25.90 -2.69 -8.69
C THR A 4 -24.64 -3.07 -9.41
N LEU A 5 -24.80 -3.69 -10.55
CA LEU A 5 -23.65 -4.09 -11.32
C LEU A 5 -22.84 -2.92 -11.77
N VAL A 6 -23.53 -1.87 -12.13
CA VAL A 6 -22.86 -0.68 -12.62
C VAL A 6 -21.96 -0.08 -11.57
N ALA A 7 -22.45 -0.04 -10.36
CA ALA A 7 -21.67 0.54 -9.27
C ALA A 7 -20.39 -0.24 -9.05
N VAL A 8 -20.48 -1.54 -9.10
CA VAL A 8 -19.33 -2.37 -8.87
C VAL A 8 -18.27 -2.14 -9.93
N VAL A 9 -18.70 -2.05 -11.14
CA VAL A 9 -17.79 -1.84 -12.24
C VAL A 9 -17.05 -0.53 -12.08
N SER A 10 -17.78 0.46 -11.66
CA SER A 10 -17.20 1.76 -11.49
C SER A 10 -16.05 1.76 -10.49
N CYS A 11 -16.25 1.11 -9.37
CA CYS A 11 -15.20 1.03 -8.37
C CYS A 11 -13.98 0.32 -8.89
N PHE A 12 -14.22 -0.73 -9.63
CA PHE A 12 -13.13 -1.50 -10.15
C PHE A 12 -12.26 -0.68 -11.10
N ILE A 13 -12.89 0.10 -11.92
CA ILE A 13 -12.17 0.92 -12.87
C ILE A 13 -11.26 1.90 -12.17
N LEU A 14 -11.78 2.53 -11.14
CA LEU A 14 -10.96 3.48 -10.40
C LEU A 14 -9.74 2.82 -9.82
N ALA A 15 -9.92 1.64 -9.26
CA ALA A 15 -8.80 0.93 -8.69
C ALA A 15 -7.78 0.58 -9.75
N GLY A 16 -8.24 0.33 -10.95
CA GLY A 16 -7.35 -0.09 -12.01
C GLY A 16 -6.41 0.97 -12.51
N VAL A 17 -6.76 2.23 -12.35
CA VAL A 17 -5.90 3.29 -12.85
C VAL A 17 -5.03 3.92 -11.79
N ALA A 18 -5.23 3.53 -10.56
CA ALA A 18 -4.43 4.11 -9.49
C ALA A 18 -3.01 3.60 -9.55
N PHE A 19 -2.07 4.48 -9.30
CA PHE A 19 -0.68 4.08 -9.18
C PHE A 19 -0.36 3.80 -7.73
N ALA A 20 0.54 2.85 -7.49
CA ALA A 20 1.00 2.59 -6.14
C ALA A 20 1.70 3.83 -5.61
N GLN A 21 1.36 4.23 -4.43
CA GLN A 21 1.96 5.39 -3.81
C GLN A 21 2.85 4.96 -2.67
N LYS A 22 3.87 5.76 -2.40
CA LYS A 22 4.76 5.49 -1.30
C LYS A 22 3.95 5.43 -0.01
N PRO A 23 4.11 4.37 0.77
CA PRO A 23 3.35 4.24 2.01
C PRO A 23 3.62 5.39 2.97
N ALA A 24 2.59 5.83 3.66
CA ALA A 24 2.70 6.90 4.63
C ALA A 24 3.17 6.35 5.97
N ARG A 25 3.91 7.17 6.70
CA ARG A 25 4.34 6.80 8.05
C ARG A 25 3.44 7.52 9.02
N ASN A 26 2.27 6.95 9.25
CA ASN A 26 1.25 7.62 10.05
C ASN A 26 0.85 6.86 11.32
N VAL A 27 1.69 5.95 11.78
CA VAL A 27 1.50 5.30 13.06
C VAL A 27 2.45 5.92 14.06
N SER A 28 1.92 6.25 15.24
CA SER A 28 2.73 6.89 16.28
C SER A 28 3.78 5.92 16.82
N ALA A 29 5.04 6.34 16.76
CA ALA A 29 6.13 5.52 17.30
C ALA A 29 6.08 5.47 18.82
N ASP A 30 5.52 6.50 19.45
CA ASP A 30 5.45 6.52 20.91
C ASP A 30 4.44 5.48 21.43
N ARG A 31 3.33 5.35 20.75
CA ARG A 31 2.28 4.46 21.20
C ARG A 31 2.43 3.06 20.64
N HIS A 32 2.93 2.94 19.43
CA HIS A 32 3.02 1.66 18.74
C HIS A 32 4.36 1.54 18.05
N PRO A 33 5.43 1.38 18.81
CA PRO A 33 6.77 1.40 18.23
C PRO A 33 7.02 0.30 17.20
N ASN A 34 6.45 -0.87 17.42
CA ASN A 34 6.66 -1.96 16.47
C ASN A 34 5.87 -1.76 15.18
N LEU A 35 4.64 -1.25 15.30
CA LEU A 35 3.86 -0.97 14.10
C LEU A 35 4.47 0.18 13.31
N ALA A 36 4.98 1.19 14.03
CA ALA A 36 5.65 2.30 13.36
C ALA A 36 6.92 1.82 12.66
N ALA A 37 7.66 0.91 13.29
CA ALA A 37 8.84 0.35 12.65
C ALA A 37 8.47 -0.44 11.41
N ALA A 38 7.36 -1.17 11.46
CA ALA A 38 6.90 -1.91 10.30
C ALA A 38 6.56 -0.96 9.14
N GLN A 39 5.94 0.17 9.44
CA GLN A 39 5.66 1.15 8.39
C GLN A 39 6.94 1.69 7.78
N ARG A 40 7.93 1.95 8.61
CA ARG A 40 9.22 2.43 8.10
C ARG A 40 9.83 1.42 7.15
N LEU A 41 9.73 0.14 7.48
CA LEU A 41 10.26 -0.91 6.62
C LEU A 41 9.48 -1.00 5.31
N CYS A 42 8.17 -0.77 5.36
CA CYS A 42 7.38 -0.73 4.14
C CYS A 42 7.84 0.40 3.23
N VAL A 43 8.11 1.56 3.79
CA VAL A 43 8.61 2.68 3.00
C VAL A 43 9.94 2.34 2.37
N GLN A 44 10.86 1.75 3.15
CA GLN A 44 12.16 1.39 2.63
C GLN A 44 12.05 0.35 1.53
N ALA A 45 11.19 -0.64 1.72
CA ALA A 45 10.99 -1.65 0.69
C ALA A 45 10.43 -1.04 -0.59
N PHE A 46 9.47 -0.14 -0.45
CA PHE A 46 8.89 0.54 -1.60
C PHE A 46 9.98 1.29 -2.38
N GLU A 47 10.86 1.98 -1.66
CA GLU A 47 11.92 2.73 -2.29
C GLU A 47 12.91 1.82 -3.01
N LYS A 48 13.20 0.66 -2.42
CA LYS A 48 14.09 -0.30 -3.06
C LYS A 48 13.49 -0.87 -4.33
N VAL A 49 12.21 -1.17 -4.32
CA VAL A 49 11.55 -1.67 -5.52
C VAL A 49 11.57 -0.59 -6.61
N THR A 50 11.35 0.66 -6.22
CA THR A 50 11.42 1.76 -7.17
C THR A 50 12.81 1.86 -7.79
N ALA A 51 13.84 1.71 -6.96
CA ALA A 51 15.21 1.74 -7.46
C ALA A 51 15.48 0.60 -8.43
N ALA A 52 14.93 -0.58 -8.13
CA ALA A 52 15.10 -1.73 -9.02
C ALA A 52 14.44 -1.48 -10.37
N GLN A 53 13.25 -0.86 -10.34
CA GLN A 53 12.57 -0.55 -11.59
C GLN A 53 13.39 0.40 -12.46
N LYS A 54 14.00 1.40 -11.84
CA LYS A 54 14.84 2.33 -12.59
C LYS A 54 16.07 1.67 -13.15
N ALA A 55 16.66 0.79 -12.37
CA ALA A 55 17.89 0.14 -12.80
C ALA A 55 17.68 -0.79 -13.99
N ASN A 56 16.53 -1.45 -14.03
CA ASN A 56 16.27 -2.43 -15.06
C ASN A 56 15.64 -1.88 -16.32
N GLU A 57 15.02 -0.73 -16.24
CA GLU A 57 14.31 -0.16 -17.37
C GLU A 57 13.13 -1.01 -17.84
N PHE A 58 12.81 -2.05 -17.11
CA PHE A 58 11.66 -2.90 -17.40
C PHE A 58 10.80 -2.96 -16.18
N ASP A 59 9.52 -3.24 -16.40
CA ASP A 59 8.62 -3.36 -15.26
C ASP A 59 8.58 -4.77 -14.70
N MET A 60 9.50 -5.61 -15.14
CA MET A 60 9.64 -6.97 -14.64
C MET A 60 8.31 -7.72 -14.68
N LYS A 61 7.63 -7.60 -15.82
CA LYS A 61 6.35 -8.23 -16.10
C LYS A 61 5.27 -7.74 -15.14
N GLY A 62 5.41 -6.53 -14.67
CA GLY A 62 4.42 -5.97 -13.78
C GLY A 62 4.56 -6.42 -12.34
N HIS A 63 5.49 -7.28 -12.03
CA HIS A 63 5.62 -7.78 -10.67
C HIS A 63 6.15 -6.72 -9.71
N ALA A 64 7.03 -5.85 -10.18
CA ALA A 64 7.53 -4.78 -9.31
C ALA A 64 6.40 -3.82 -8.94
N LYS A 65 5.58 -3.46 -9.91
CA LYS A 65 4.43 -2.59 -9.64
C LYS A 65 3.49 -3.27 -8.66
N LYS A 66 3.26 -4.55 -8.86
CA LYS A 66 2.38 -5.30 -7.97
C LYS A 66 2.94 -5.34 -6.55
N ALA A 67 4.24 -5.51 -6.44
CA ALA A 67 4.86 -5.52 -5.12
C ALA A 67 4.66 -4.18 -4.41
N LYS A 68 4.78 -3.09 -5.13
CA LYS A 68 4.57 -1.78 -4.54
C LYS A 68 3.13 -1.59 -4.09
N GLU A 69 2.18 -2.07 -4.89
CA GLU A 69 0.78 -2.00 -4.50
C GLU A 69 0.50 -2.81 -3.23
N LEU A 70 1.13 -3.98 -3.13
CA LEU A 70 0.96 -4.79 -1.94
C LEU A 70 1.58 -4.13 -0.71
N LEU A 71 2.71 -3.47 -0.88
CA LEU A 71 3.32 -2.74 0.23
C LEU A 71 2.40 -1.63 0.72
N GLU A 72 1.73 -0.97 -0.20
CA GLU A 72 0.79 0.07 0.19
C GLU A 72 -0.36 -0.53 0.99
N GLN A 73 -0.86 -1.69 0.57
CA GLN A 73 -1.94 -2.35 1.29
C GLN A 73 -1.49 -2.81 2.67
N VAL A 74 -0.28 -3.36 2.76
CA VAL A 74 0.24 -3.77 4.06
C VAL A 74 0.32 -2.56 4.99
N ASN A 75 0.78 -1.45 4.47
CA ASN A 75 0.93 -0.26 5.29
C ASN A 75 -0.42 0.23 5.82
N ASN A 76 -1.45 0.16 4.99
CA ASN A 76 -2.79 0.55 5.42
C ASN A 76 -3.30 -0.37 6.52
N GLU A 77 -3.01 -1.66 6.42
CA GLU A 77 -3.41 -2.59 7.47
C GLU A 77 -2.67 -2.32 8.77
N LEU A 78 -1.42 -1.88 8.68
CA LEU A 78 -0.68 -1.52 9.88
C LEU A 78 -1.33 -0.33 10.59
N LYS A 79 -1.80 0.63 9.81
CA LYS A 79 -2.51 1.77 10.38
C LYS A 79 -3.81 1.31 11.04
N GLU A 80 -4.55 0.42 10.38
CA GLU A 80 -5.77 -0.11 10.96
C GLU A 80 -5.51 -0.88 12.25
N ALA A 81 -4.41 -1.63 12.27
CA ALA A 81 -4.05 -2.35 13.48
C ALA A 81 -3.79 -1.40 14.64
N ALA A 82 -3.10 -0.29 14.36
CA ALA A 82 -2.82 0.70 15.40
C ALA A 82 -4.12 1.33 15.90
N GLU A 83 -5.03 1.63 14.98
CA GLU A 83 -6.29 2.22 15.37
C GLU A 83 -7.13 1.26 16.20
N ALA A 84 -7.12 -0.02 15.83
CA ALA A 84 -7.84 -1.02 16.60
C ALA A 84 -7.27 -1.16 18.00
N ALA A 85 -5.96 -1.08 18.12
CA ALA A 85 -5.32 -1.15 19.42
C ALA A 85 -5.68 0.05 20.28
N ASN A 86 -5.83 1.23 19.65
CA ASN A 86 -6.21 2.43 20.37
C ASN A 86 -7.65 2.38 20.86
N ALA A 87 -8.49 1.63 20.16
CA ALA A 87 -9.92 1.60 20.50
C ALA A 87 -10.25 0.83 21.78
N LYS A 88 -9.31 0.14 22.36
CA LYS A 88 -9.57 -0.67 23.57
C LYS A 88 -9.75 0.14 24.81
#